data_de04ccbdc068daaba3b9264fec391a95
#
_entry.id   de04ccbdc068daaba3b9264fec391a95
#
_cell.length_a   1.000
_cell.length_b   1.000
_cell.length_c   1.000
_cell.angle_alpha   90.00
_cell.angle_beta   90.00
_cell.angle_gamma   90.00
#
_symmetry.space_group_name_H-M   'P 1'
#
loop_
_entity.id
_entity.type
_entity.pdbx_description
1 polymer ?
#
loop_
_entity_poly.entity_id
_entity_poly.type
_entity_poly.pdbx_seq_one_letter_code
_entity_poly.pdbx_strand_id
1 'polypeptide(L)'
;MRTLILGDIHGRNCWKPIIEQENPDKIIFLGDYITSHQLISEEDQFDNFMKILSYKEDNLDKVILLRGNHDCWKFSWGDCYPCPSQKLLIKLIPEFDRFSRLSQWF
;
A
#
# COMPACT_ATOMS: atom_id res chain seq x y z
N MET A 1 -11.43 -21.67 5.41
CA MET A 1 -10.34 -20.69 5.21
C MET A 1 -10.89 -19.28 5.44
N ARG A 2 -10.17 -18.52 6.25
CA ARG A 2 -10.57 -17.12 6.54
C ARG A 2 -9.75 -16.17 5.67
N THR A 3 -10.42 -15.28 4.97
CA THR A 3 -9.78 -14.26 4.13
C THR A 3 -10.11 -12.89 4.68
N LEU A 4 -9.09 -12.09 4.96
CA LEU A 4 -9.24 -10.71 5.40
C LEU A 4 -9.02 -9.79 4.20
N ILE A 5 -9.96 -8.89 3.95
CA ILE A 5 -9.86 -7.90 2.87
C ILE A 5 -9.72 -6.52 3.49
N LEU A 6 -8.66 -5.83 3.15
CA LEU A 6 -8.38 -4.48 3.66
C LEU A 6 -8.54 -3.47 2.53
N GLY A 7 -9.47 -2.55 2.70
CA GLY A 7 -9.73 -1.48 1.74
C GLY A 7 -8.72 -0.35 1.87
N ASP A 8 -8.98 0.73 1.17
CA ASP A 8 -8.12 1.91 1.00
C ASP A 8 -7.25 2.23 2.22
N ILE A 9 -5.96 1.97 2.10
CA ILE A 9 -5.00 2.17 3.19
C ILE A 9 -4.70 3.66 3.39
N HIS A 10 -4.37 4.38 2.32
CA HIS A 10 -4.10 5.83 2.34
C HIS A 10 -3.16 6.24 3.48
N GLY A 11 -2.07 5.51 3.66
CA GLY A 11 -1.06 5.81 4.66
C GLY A 11 -1.39 5.39 6.09
N ARG A 12 -2.56 4.82 6.33
CA ARG A 12 -2.96 4.39 7.67
C ARG A 12 -2.28 3.08 8.05
N ASN A 13 -1.95 2.93 9.32
CA ASN A 13 -1.25 1.75 9.81
C ASN A 13 -2.12 0.80 10.64
N CYS A 14 -3.43 0.96 10.61
CA CYS A 14 -4.36 0.13 11.38
C CYS A 14 -4.49 -1.30 10.86
N TRP A 15 -3.90 -1.59 9.70
CA TRP A 15 -3.97 -2.93 9.10
C TRP A 15 -3.26 -4.00 9.93
N LYS A 16 -2.16 -3.66 10.57
CA LYS A 16 -1.36 -4.63 11.31
C LYS A 16 -2.06 -5.17 12.56
N PRO A 17 -2.64 -4.31 13.43
CA PRO A 17 -3.42 -4.81 14.56
C PRO A 17 -4.63 -5.65 14.13
N ILE A 18 -5.27 -5.28 13.02
CA ILE A 18 -6.41 -6.03 12.51
C ILE A 18 -5.99 -7.44 12.10
N ILE A 19 -4.87 -7.56 11.39
CA ILE A 19 -4.35 -8.87 10.99
C ILE A 19 -4.02 -9.72 12.22
N GLU A 20 -3.39 -9.12 13.22
CA GLU A 20 -3.03 -9.84 14.45
C GLU A 20 -4.27 -10.31 15.20
N GLN A 21 -5.32 -9.50 15.25
CA GLN A 21 -6.56 -9.83 15.94
C GLN A 21 -7.34 -10.93 15.20
N GLU A 22 -7.46 -10.83 13.88
CA GLU A 22 -8.27 -11.73 13.09
C GLU A 22 -7.57 -13.03 12.73
N ASN A 23 -6.23 -13.03 12.71
CA ASN A 23 -5.40 -14.19 12.36
C ASN A 23 -5.92 -14.92 11.12
N PRO A 24 -6.02 -14.24 9.96
CA PRO A 24 -6.58 -14.83 8.75
C PRO A 24 -5.61 -15.79 8.06
N ASP A 25 -6.16 -16.67 7.23
CA ASP A 25 -5.36 -17.55 6.40
C ASP A 25 -4.86 -16.84 5.15
N LYS A 26 -5.61 -15.84 4.66
CA LYS A 26 -5.26 -15.07 3.48
C LYS A 26 -5.63 -13.61 3.70
N ILE A 27 -4.82 -12.72 3.13
CA ILE A 27 -4.98 -11.28 3.28
C ILE A 27 -4.93 -10.64 1.90
N ILE A 28 -5.92 -9.80 1.60
CA ILE A 28 -5.98 -9.06 0.34
C ILE A 28 -6.01 -7.57 0.65
N PHE A 29 -4.98 -6.85 0.19
CA PHE A 29 -4.95 -5.38 0.24
C PHE A 29 -5.50 -4.85 -1.08
N LEU A 30 -6.52 -4.01 -1.02
CA LEU A 30 -7.21 -3.52 -2.22
C LEU A 30 -6.49 -2.37 -2.92
N GLY A 31 -5.44 -1.81 -2.34
CA GLY A 31 -4.67 -0.76 -2.98
C GLY A 31 -4.77 0.58 -2.26
N ASP A 32 -4.35 1.64 -2.96
CA ASP A 32 -4.36 3.02 -2.45
C ASP A 32 -3.58 3.13 -1.13
N TYR A 33 -2.29 2.75 -1.19
CA TYR A 33 -1.46 2.64 0.01
C TYR A 33 -0.98 3.98 0.54
N ILE A 34 -0.92 4.98 -0.33
CA ILE A 34 -0.41 6.32 -0.02
C ILE A 34 -1.45 7.37 -0.40
N THR A 35 -1.09 8.66 -0.29
CA THR A 35 -1.96 9.80 -0.62
C THR A 35 -3.21 9.84 0.26
N SER A 36 -3.05 10.38 1.48
CA SER A 36 -4.13 10.42 2.46
C SER A 36 -4.80 11.79 2.49
N HIS A 37 -6.14 11.80 2.60
CA HIS A 37 -6.91 13.02 2.89
C HIS A 37 -6.84 13.37 4.39
N GLN A 38 -6.30 12.49 5.21
CA GLN A 38 -6.14 12.71 6.64
C GLN A 38 -4.78 13.34 6.93
N LEU A 39 -4.62 13.86 8.16
CA LEU A 39 -3.37 14.49 8.58
C LEU A 39 -2.33 13.42 8.94
N ILE A 40 -1.88 12.70 7.92
CA ILE A 40 -0.81 11.72 8.06
C ILE A 40 0.39 12.26 7.27
N SER A 41 1.54 12.38 7.91
CA SER A 41 2.73 12.90 7.24
C SER A 41 3.14 11.99 6.09
N GLU A 42 3.76 12.58 5.06
CA GLU A 42 4.24 11.78 3.93
C GLU A 42 5.33 10.80 4.35
N GLU A 43 6.12 11.16 5.34
CA GLU A 43 7.12 10.26 5.90
C GLU A 43 6.46 9.02 6.51
N ASP A 44 5.39 9.20 7.28
CA ASP A 44 4.66 8.09 7.88
C ASP A 44 3.95 7.26 6.81
N GLN A 45 3.41 7.90 5.78
CA GLN A 45 2.82 7.18 4.65
C GLN A 45 3.84 6.30 3.95
N PHE A 46 5.03 6.83 3.70
CA PHE A 46 6.10 6.09 3.07
C PHE A 46 6.56 4.91 3.94
N ASP A 47 6.78 5.16 5.23
CA ASP A 47 7.21 4.11 6.16
C ASP A 47 6.18 2.99 6.25
N ASN A 48 4.90 3.35 6.29
CA ASN A 48 3.82 2.37 6.33
C ASN A 48 3.79 1.53 5.04
N PHE A 49 3.98 2.17 3.89
CA PHE A 49 4.02 1.48 2.61
C PHE A 49 5.18 0.48 2.56
N MET A 50 6.36 0.89 3.05
CA MET A 50 7.51 0.00 3.12
C MET A 50 7.25 -1.21 4.02
N LYS A 51 6.54 -1.00 5.13
CA LYS A 51 6.15 -2.10 6.02
C LYS A 51 5.20 -3.08 5.35
N ILE A 52 4.27 -2.58 4.53
CA ILE A 52 3.36 -3.43 3.78
C ILE A 52 4.12 -4.27 2.75
N LEU A 53 5.06 -3.67 2.03
CA LEU A 53 5.88 -4.40 1.07
C LEU A 53 6.72 -5.48 1.76
N SER A 54 7.31 -5.16 2.90
CA SER A 54 8.09 -6.13 3.66
C SER A 54 7.21 -7.27 4.18
N TYR A 55 6.01 -6.94 4.64
CA TYR A 55 5.06 -7.96 5.09
C TYR A 55 4.68 -8.92 3.96
N LYS A 56 4.47 -8.38 2.76
CA LYS A 56 4.22 -9.21 1.58
C LYS A 56 5.41 -10.12 1.27
N GLU A 57 6.63 -9.59 1.32
CA GLU A 57 7.82 -10.37 1.04
C GLU A 57 7.99 -11.54 2.02
N ASP A 58 7.61 -11.32 3.28
CA ASP A 58 7.70 -12.36 4.30
C ASP A 58 6.55 -13.37 4.23
N ASN A 59 5.50 -13.08 3.46
CA ASN A 59 4.28 -13.89 3.40
C ASN A 59 3.77 -13.97 1.96
N LEU A 60 4.62 -14.39 1.02
CA LEU A 60 4.32 -14.34 -0.41
C LEU A 60 3.03 -15.07 -0.80
N ASP A 61 2.77 -16.21 -0.19
CA ASP A 61 1.60 -17.03 -0.53
C ASP A 61 0.33 -16.62 0.23
N LYS A 62 0.51 -15.87 1.33
CA LYS A 62 -0.60 -15.48 2.21
C LYS A 62 -1.18 -14.14 1.83
N VAL A 63 -0.37 -13.22 1.30
CA VAL A 63 -0.74 -11.83 1.07
C VAL A 63 -0.85 -11.55 -0.42
N ILE A 64 -1.93 -10.86 -0.81
CA ILE A 64 -2.14 -10.37 -2.16
C ILE A 64 -2.20 -8.85 -2.08
N LEU A 65 -1.33 -8.17 -2.84
CA LEU A 65 -1.34 -6.71 -2.95
C LEU A 65 -1.96 -6.32 -4.29
N LEU A 66 -3.10 -5.66 -4.25
CA LEU A 66 -3.72 -5.09 -5.44
C LEU A 66 -3.33 -3.63 -5.57
N ARG A 67 -3.31 -3.11 -6.79
CA ARG A 67 -3.04 -1.70 -7.08
C ARG A 67 -4.36 -0.95 -7.22
N GLY A 68 -4.52 0.13 -6.44
CA GLY A 68 -5.63 1.04 -6.60
C GLY A 68 -5.26 2.18 -7.53
N ASN A 69 -6.22 3.10 -7.76
CA ASN A 69 -6.00 4.23 -8.66
C ASN A 69 -4.94 5.21 -8.14
N HIS A 70 -4.74 5.30 -6.82
CA HIS A 70 -3.72 6.17 -6.23
C HIS A 70 -2.32 5.54 -6.25
N ASP A 71 -2.17 4.33 -6.77
CA ASP A 71 -0.90 3.63 -6.80
C ASP A 71 -0.19 3.76 -8.15
N CYS A 72 -0.69 4.59 -9.04
CA CYS A 72 -0.16 4.80 -10.39
C CYS A 72 0.71 6.05 -10.49
N TRP A 73 1.39 6.42 -9.42
CA TRP A 73 2.13 7.67 -9.32
C TRP A 73 3.24 7.83 -10.37
N LYS A 74 3.74 6.72 -10.90
CA LYS A 74 4.82 6.77 -11.87
C LYS A 74 4.34 7.13 -13.28
N PHE A 75 3.10 6.78 -13.61
CA PHE A 75 2.57 6.91 -14.96
C PHE A 75 1.39 7.86 -15.08
N SER A 76 0.76 8.24 -13.98
CA SER A 76 -0.52 8.95 -14.01
C SER A 76 -0.43 10.28 -13.28
N TRP A 77 0.50 11.12 -13.71
CA TRP A 77 0.63 12.47 -13.17
C TRP A 77 -0.68 13.23 -13.38
N GLY A 78 -1.28 13.69 -12.31
CA GLY A 78 -2.50 14.47 -12.37
C GLY A 78 -3.79 13.66 -12.36
N ASP A 79 -3.72 12.35 -12.48
CA ASP A 79 -4.90 11.49 -12.44
C ASP A 79 -5.24 11.04 -11.02
N CYS A 80 -4.34 11.17 -10.08
CA CYS A 80 -4.59 10.85 -8.69
C CYS A 80 -4.75 12.13 -7.86
N TYR A 81 -5.75 12.16 -6.99
CA TYR A 81 -5.97 13.28 -6.10
C TYR A 81 -6.37 12.76 -4.72
N PRO A 82 -5.69 13.20 -3.64
CA PRO A 82 -4.52 14.07 -3.68
C PRO A 82 -3.29 13.35 -4.24
N CYS A 83 -2.48 14.08 -5.01
CA CYS A 83 -1.25 13.51 -5.54
C CYS A 83 -0.13 13.57 -4.49
N PRO A 84 0.81 12.61 -4.50
CA PRO A 84 1.98 12.71 -3.65
C PRO A 84 2.79 13.95 -4.00
N SER A 85 3.44 14.55 -2.99
CA SER A 85 4.37 15.64 -3.25
C SER A 85 5.56 15.15 -4.07
N GLN A 86 6.28 16.08 -4.70
CA GLN A 86 7.49 15.73 -5.43
C GLN A 86 8.52 15.07 -4.51
N LYS A 87 8.61 15.52 -3.26
CA LYS A 87 9.51 14.94 -2.26
C LYS A 87 9.18 13.48 -1.98
N LEU A 88 7.89 13.16 -1.87
CA LEU A 88 7.46 11.79 -1.66
C LEU A 88 7.67 10.94 -2.90
N LEU A 89 7.42 11.49 -4.09
CA LEU A 89 7.64 10.78 -5.35
C LEU A 89 9.09 10.37 -5.53
N ILE A 90 10.03 11.24 -5.15
CA ILE A 90 11.46 10.93 -5.24
C ILE A 90 11.80 9.71 -4.39
N LYS A 91 11.16 9.55 -3.24
CA LYS A 91 11.34 8.37 -2.40
C LYS A 91 10.67 7.13 -2.98
N LEU A 92 9.54 7.29 -3.65
CA LEU A 92 8.74 6.17 -4.16
C LEU A 92 9.30 5.58 -5.45
N ILE A 93 9.86 6.41 -6.33
CA ILE A 93 10.34 5.97 -7.64
C ILE A 93 11.32 4.79 -7.54
N PRO A 94 12.34 4.82 -6.65
CA PRO A 94 13.26 3.68 -6.53
C PRO A 94 12.57 2.39 -6.08
N GLU A 95 11.42 2.50 -5.42
CA GLU A 95 10.69 1.33 -4.91
C GLU A 95 9.65 0.81 -5.90
N PHE A 96 9.49 1.47 -7.05
CA PHE A 96 8.44 1.09 -8.00
C PHE A 96 8.63 -0.32 -8.54
N ASP A 97 9.85 -0.73 -8.85
CA ASP A 97 10.08 -2.08 -9.37
C ASP A 97 9.75 -3.14 -8.34
N ARG A 98 10.10 -2.90 -7.08
CA ARG A 98 9.77 -3.78 -5.98
C ARG A 98 8.25 -3.91 -5.83
N PHE A 99 7.55 -2.78 -5.79
CA PHE A 99 6.10 -2.76 -5.71
C PHE A 99 5.46 -3.45 -6.90
N SER A 100 5.96 -3.20 -8.12
CA SER A 100 5.42 -3.80 -9.33
C SER A 100 5.54 -5.33 -9.31
N ARG A 101 6.63 -5.87 -8.79
CA ARG A 101 6.82 -7.32 -8.69
C ARG A 101 5.94 -7.96 -7.61
N LEU A 102 5.67 -7.21 -6.54
CA LEU A 102 4.92 -7.73 -5.40
C LEU A 102 3.42 -7.52 -5.52
N SER A 103 2.95 -6.71 -6.45
CA SER A 103 1.55 -6.33 -6.57
C SER A 103 0.99 -6.71 -7.93
N GLN A 104 -0.34 -6.64 -8.04
CA GLN A 104 -1.03 -6.90 -9.30
C GLN A 104 -2.17 -5.92 -9.48
N TRP A 105 -2.58 -5.69 -10.74
CA TRP A 105 -3.71 -4.83 -11.03
C TRP A 105 -5.01 -5.46 -10.54
N PHE A 106 -5.89 -4.59 -10.12
CA PHE A 106 -7.22 -4.95 -9.62
C PHE A 106 -8.06 -5.68 -10.68
#